data_5dcaa1309a58fbb425d6de0136ebaff4
#
_entry.id   5dcaa1309a58fbb425d6de0136ebaff4
#
_cell.length_a   1.000
_cell.length_b   1.000
_cell.length_c   1.000
_cell.angle_alpha   90.00
_cell.angle_beta   90.00
_cell.angle_gamma   90.00
#
_symmetry.space_group_name_H-M   'P 1'
#
loop_
_entity.id
_entity.type
_entity.pdbx_description
1 polymer ?
#
loop_
_entity_poly.entity_id
_entity_poly.type
_entity_poly.pdbx_seq_one_letter_code
_entity_poly.pdbx_strand_id
1 'polypeptide(L)'
;MTKFVDSSGLKRLVIKIKEAVSNGTWLPVMKGEGKGSVVMGTGEATGEFSYSQGIGSQASGNNSHAECFQNSASGDYSHAEGSYTTASGDASHSEGDGTNANGGASHAEGYATTASEYGSHAEGNKTTALGDFSHTEGDSTTASGFASHAQGSSNYDDPSFMDVVGVGNDNTTKNASVIYVKRDTEGYPDQSDPKNGYQYLVDIGGYQGRNIAEGMKSVQEVIADLEKGVAATETMTVEDIREIMSA
;
A
#
# COMPACT_ATOMS: atom_id res chain seq x y z
N MET A 1 18.55 -50.27 27.79
CA MET A 1 18.40 -49.72 29.14
C MET A 1 18.21 -48.22 29.02
N THR A 2 16.99 -47.74 29.19
CA THR A 2 16.69 -46.32 29.24
C THR A 2 17.13 -45.78 30.60
N LYS A 3 18.19 -44.97 30.65
CA LYS A 3 18.61 -44.31 31.90
C LYS A 3 17.53 -43.27 32.23
N PHE A 4 16.70 -43.56 33.17
CA PHE A 4 15.84 -42.56 33.80
C PHE A 4 16.71 -41.55 34.57
N VAL A 5 16.57 -40.29 34.27
CA VAL A 5 17.21 -39.22 35.04
C VAL A 5 16.57 -39.22 36.41
N ASP A 6 17.35 -39.42 37.47
CA ASP A 6 16.85 -39.39 38.82
C ASP A 6 16.44 -37.96 39.23
N SER A 7 15.74 -37.83 40.37
CA SER A 7 15.26 -36.53 40.84
C SER A 7 16.38 -35.50 41.07
N SER A 8 17.59 -35.93 41.35
CA SER A 8 18.77 -35.08 41.55
C SER A 8 19.31 -34.57 40.22
N GLY A 9 19.31 -35.42 39.17
CA GLY A 9 19.66 -35.05 37.82
C GLY A 9 18.67 -34.07 37.21
N LEU A 10 17.36 -34.28 37.47
CA LEU A 10 16.31 -33.35 37.01
C LEU A 10 16.46 -31.96 37.67
N LYS A 11 16.73 -31.91 38.99
CA LYS A 11 17.00 -30.66 39.72
C LYS A 11 18.22 -29.91 39.15
N ARG A 12 19.31 -30.62 38.83
CA ARG A 12 20.51 -30.03 38.18
C ARG A 12 20.21 -29.50 36.80
N LEU A 13 19.40 -30.19 36.00
CA LEU A 13 18.97 -29.73 34.69
C LEU A 13 18.15 -28.44 34.80
N VAL A 14 17.17 -28.38 35.70
CA VAL A 14 16.34 -27.20 35.95
C VAL A 14 17.19 -26.00 36.39
N ILE A 15 18.20 -26.21 37.27
CA ILE A 15 19.12 -25.14 37.67
C ILE A 15 19.92 -24.63 36.46
N LYS A 16 20.49 -25.51 35.62
CA LYS A 16 21.24 -25.11 34.43
C LYS A 16 20.37 -24.37 33.43
N ILE A 17 19.13 -24.77 33.24
CA ILE A 17 18.17 -24.05 32.38
C ILE A 17 17.91 -22.65 32.93
N LYS A 18 17.64 -22.51 34.26
CA LYS A 18 17.45 -21.22 34.89
C LYS A 18 18.67 -20.31 34.76
N GLU A 19 19.87 -20.85 34.98
CA GLU A 19 21.13 -20.10 34.77
C GLU A 19 21.33 -19.67 33.32
N ALA A 20 21.06 -20.52 32.37
CA ALA A 20 21.15 -20.20 30.95
C ALA A 20 20.17 -19.12 30.53
N VAL A 21 18.93 -19.16 31.04
CA VAL A 21 17.90 -18.13 30.85
C VAL A 21 18.31 -16.80 31.50
N SER A 22 18.81 -16.83 32.76
CA SER A 22 19.24 -15.62 33.47
C SER A 22 20.48 -14.95 32.89
N ASN A 23 21.35 -15.73 32.24
CA ASN A 23 22.56 -15.21 31.59
C ASN A 23 22.35 -14.82 30.10
N GLY A 24 21.12 -14.85 29.62
CA GLY A 24 20.78 -14.48 28.23
C GLY A 24 21.34 -15.45 27.17
N THR A 25 21.81 -16.64 27.59
CA THR A 25 22.35 -17.66 26.66
C THR A 25 21.28 -18.55 26.05
N TRP A 26 20.04 -18.39 26.48
CA TRP A 26 18.87 -19.09 25.96
C TRP A 26 17.68 -18.14 25.92
N LEU A 27 17.08 -17.94 24.77
CA LEU A 27 15.76 -17.33 24.66
C LEU A 27 14.72 -18.41 24.97
N PRO A 28 14.00 -18.33 26.09
CA PRO A 28 13.03 -19.34 26.43
C PRO A 28 11.87 -19.31 25.41
N VAL A 29 11.55 -20.46 24.86
CA VAL A 29 10.25 -20.68 24.25
C VAL A 29 9.26 -20.78 25.42
N MET A 30 8.39 -19.80 25.54
CA MET A 30 7.38 -19.75 26.61
C MET A 30 6.00 -20.00 26.01
N LYS A 31 5.11 -20.55 26.84
CA LYS A 31 3.69 -20.53 26.53
C LYS A 31 3.22 -19.08 26.63
N GLY A 32 2.57 -18.57 25.61
CA GLY A 32 1.86 -17.30 25.65
C GLY A 32 0.57 -17.38 26.47
N GLU A 33 -0.13 -16.29 26.61
CA GLU A 33 -1.40 -16.20 27.36
C GLU A 33 -2.55 -16.84 26.61
N GLY A 34 -2.57 -16.73 25.28
CA GLY A 34 -3.58 -17.36 24.43
C GLY A 34 -3.50 -18.87 24.45
N LYS A 35 -4.61 -19.54 24.18
CA LYS A 35 -4.66 -21.01 24.08
C LYS A 35 -3.81 -21.46 22.89
N GLY A 36 -2.79 -22.28 23.15
CA GLY A 36 -1.89 -22.78 22.12
C GLY A 36 -0.89 -21.76 21.58
N SER A 37 -0.84 -20.54 22.17
CA SER A 37 0.10 -19.50 21.76
C SER A 37 1.51 -19.74 22.29
N VAL A 38 2.49 -19.15 21.58
CA VAL A 38 3.93 -19.31 21.85
C VAL A 38 4.64 -17.96 21.81
N VAL A 39 5.57 -17.77 22.75
CA VAL A 39 6.44 -16.59 22.81
C VAL A 39 7.90 -17.02 22.75
N MET A 40 8.69 -16.36 21.90
CA MET A 40 10.16 -16.46 21.87
C MET A 40 10.77 -15.07 22.01
N GLY A 41 11.30 -14.77 23.20
CA GLY A 41 11.87 -13.46 23.49
C GLY A 41 11.10 -12.70 24.57
N THR A 42 10.91 -11.39 24.38
CA THR A 42 10.25 -10.51 25.37
C THR A 42 8.90 -9.98 24.91
N GLY A 43 8.33 -10.57 23.87
CA GLY A 43 7.03 -10.19 23.33
C GLY A 43 5.85 -10.82 24.08
N GLU A 44 4.65 -10.64 23.54
CA GLU A 44 3.40 -11.17 24.09
C GLU A 44 2.64 -11.91 22.99
N ALA A 45 2.00 -13.03 23.32
CA ALA A 45 1.12 -13.79 22.45
C ALA A 45 -0.19 -14.09 23.18
N THR A 46 -1.21 -13.26 22.95
CA THR A 46 -2.49 -13.30 23.68
C THR A 46 -3.63 -13.91 22.85
N GLY A 47 -3.51 -13.89 21.50
CA GLY A 47 -4.45 -14.56 20.60
C GLY A 47 -4.38 -16.10 20.69
N GLU A 48 -5.47 -16.81 20.37
CA GLU A 48 -5.44 -18.27 20.25
C GLU A 48 -4.50 -18.68 19.11
N PHE A 49 -3.60 -19.63 19.36
CA PHE A 49 -2.60 -20.13 18.40
C PHE A 49 -1.70 -19.04 17.79
N SER A 50 -1.57 -17.91 18.47
CA SER A 50 -0.68 -16.82 18.04
C SER A 50 0.78 -17.11 18.36
N TYR A 51 1.69 -16.46 17.63
CA TYR A 51 3.13 -16.61 17.81
C TYR A 51 3.81 -15.25 17.86
N SER A 52 4.56 -14.99 18.93
CA SER A 52 5.37 -13.78 19.07
C SER A 52 6.84 -14.13 19.21
N GLN A 53 7.70 -13.49 18.40
CA GLN A 53 9.14 -13.69 18.42
C GLN A 53 9.87 -12.35 18.46
N GLY A 54 10.95 -12.29 19.24
CA GLY A 54 11.83 -11.12 19.28
C GLY A 54 11.62 -10.22 20.50
N ILE A 55 11.81 -8.92 20.32
CA ILE A 55 11.80 -7.94 21.41
C ILE A 55 10.55 -7.07 21.33
N GLY A 56 9.67 -7.21 22.31
CA GLY A 56 8.50 -6.34 22.47
C GLY A 56 7.42 -6.51 21.41
N SER A 57 7.49 -7.55 20.57
CA SER A 57 6.47 -7.83 19.57
C SER A 57 5.21 -8.42 20.21
N GLN A 58 4.04 -8.09 19.68
CA GLN A 58 2.73 -8.47 20.23
C GLN A 58 1.91 -9.20 19.16
N ALA A 59 1.49 -10.43 19.43
CA ALA A 59 0.59 -11.22 18.61
C ALA A 59 -0.73 -11.40 19.35
N SER A 60 -1.70 -10.51 19.12
CA SER A 60 -2.96 -10.50 19.86
C SER A 60 -4.17 -11.01 19.05
N GLY A 61 -4.08 -11.04 17.72
CA GLY A 61 -5.07 -11.71 16.88
C GLY A 61 -4.99 -13.22 16.95
N ASN A 62 -6.07 -13.93 16.70
CA ASN A 62 -6.07 -15.38 16.63
C ASN A 62 -5.29 -15.84 15.40
N ASN A 63 -4.43 -16.86 15.57
CA ASN A 63 -3.53 -17.34 14.52
C ASN A 63 -2.61 -16.25 13.94
N SER A 64 -2.37 -15.17 14.69
CA SER A 64 -1.49 -14.09 14.27
C SER A 64 -0.03 -14.40 14.56
N HIS A 65 0.87 -13.73 13.84
CA HIS A 65 2.31 -13.86 13.99
C HIS A 65 2.97 -12.47 14.03
N ALA A 66 3.74 -12.20 15.08
CA ALA A 66 4.55 -10.98 15.20
C ALA A 66 6.00 -11.33 15.49
N GLU A 67 6.93 -10.86 14.64
CA GLU A 67 8.33 -11.17 14.81
C GLU A 67 9.26 -9.96 14.69
N CYS A 68 10.49 -10.08 15.24
CA CYS A 68 11.56 -9.10 15.28
C CYS A 68 11.38 -8.01 16.33
N PHE A 69 11.22 -6.71 16.00
CA PHE A 69 11.34 -5.63 16.95
C PHE A 69 10.07 -4.74 17.03
N GLN A 70 9.38 -4.81 18.19
CA GLN A 70 8.24 -3.96 18.54
C GLN A 70 7.11 -3.96 17.49
N ASN A 71 6.83 -5.11 16.92
CA ASN A 71 5.78 -5.29 15.93
C ASN A 71 4.45 -5.69 16.57
N SER A 72 3.35 -5.35 15.95
CA SER A 72 2.00 -5.66 16.43
C SER A 72 1.18 -6.37 15.35
N ALA A 73 0.81 -7.63 15.61
CA ALA A 73 -0.13 -8.40 14.80
C ALA A 73 -1.44 -8.57 15.58
N SER A 74 -2.40 -7.67 15.38
CA SER A 74 -3.63 -7.61 16.16
C SER A 74 -4.87 -8.11 15.41
N GLY A 75 -4.85 -8.14 14.08
CA GLY A 75 -5.89 -8.78 13.28
C GLY A 75 -5.82 -10.31 13.36
N ASP A 76 -6.95 -11.00 13.21
CA ASP A 76 -6.97 -12.43 13.09
C ASP A 76 -6.24 -12.87 11.81
N TYR A 77 -5.41 -13.91 11.90
CA TYR A 77 -4.57 -14.40 10.78
C TYR A 77 -3.56 -13.37 10.25
N SER A 78 -3.27 -12.30 10.98
CA SER A 78 -2.34 -11.24 10.55
C SER A 78 -0.89 -11.63 10.80
N HIS A 79 0.02 -10.99 10.02
CA HIS A 79 1.46 -11.14 10.16
C HIS A 79 2.16 -9.78 10.19
N ALA A 80 3.01 -9.54 11.18
CA ALA A 80 3.81 -8.33 11.32
C ALA A 80 5.28 -8.68 11.52
N GLU A 81 6.16 -8.24 10.61
CA GLU A 81 7.59 -8.50 10.68
C GLU A 81 8.43 -7.25 10.40
N GLY A 82 9.66 -7.21 10.92
CA GLY A 82 10.55 -6.07 10.75
C GLY A 82 10.68 -5.21 12.01
N SER A 83 10.46 -3.90 11.90
CA SER A 83 10.65 -2.95 13.00
C SER A 83 9.48 -1.96 13.07
N TYR A 84 8.82 -1.89 14.22
CA TYR A 84 7.66 -0.99 14.44
C TYR A 84 6.51 -1.17 13.45
N THR A 85 6.31 -2.38 12.93
CA THR A 85 5.25 -2.68 11.98
C THR A 85 3.93 -3.02 12.68
N THR A 86 2.81 -2.73 12.05
CA THR A 86 1.48 -3.00 12.57
C THR A 86 0.61 -3.69 11.52
N ALA A 87 0.13 -4.90 11.81
CA ALA A 87 -0.86 -5.61 11.02
C ALA A 87 -2.15 -5.73 11.85
N SER A 88 -3.06 -4.77 11.68
CA SER A 88 -4.29 -4.69 12.48
C SER A 88 -5.54 -5.18 11.75
N GLY A 89 -5.51 -5.26 10.43
CA GLY A 89 -6.59 -5.87 9.65
C GLY A 89 -6.55 -7.41 9.72
N ASP A 90 -7.70 -8.04 9.64
CA ASP A 90 -7.79 -9.50 9.52
C ASP A 90 -7.10 -9.98 8.23
N ALA A 91 -6.28 -11.03 8.33
CA ALA A 91 -5.46 -11.55 7.24
C ALA A 91 -4.52 -10.50 6.59
N SER A 92 -4.16 -9.44 7.31
CA SER A 92 -3.23 -8.42 6.84
C SER A 92 -1.78 -8.81 7.03
N HIS A 93 -0.88 -8.23 6.22
CA HIS A 93 0.56 -8.41 6.33
C HIS A 93 1.27 -7.06 6.34
N SER A 94 2.18 -6.86 7.29
CA SER A 94 2.99 -5.64 7.41
C SER A 94 4.45 -5.99 7.60
N GLU A 95 5.33 -5.53 6.69
CA GLU A 95 6.76 -5.80 6.73
C GLU A 95 7.61 -4.55 6.46
N GLY A 96 8.82 -4.50 7.04
CA GLY A 96 9.75 -3.38 6.85
C GLY A 96 9.97 -2.55 8.11
N ASP A 97 9.91 -1.22 8.00
CA ASP A 97 10.12 -0.30 9.12
C ASP A 97 9.01 0.77 9.21
N GLY A 98 8.24 0.73 10.29
CA GLY A 98 7.15 1.67 10.55
C GLY A 98 5.95 1.53 9.64
N THR A 99 5.71 0.35 9.08
CA THR A 99 4.63 0.08 8.13
C THR A 99 3.32 -0.28 8.85
N ASN A 100 2.18 0.01 8.22
CA ASN A 100 0.86 -0.22 8.80
C ASN A 100 -0.10 -0.86 7.79
N ALA A 101 -0.50 -2.10 8.02
CA ALA A 101 -1.54 -2.80 7.28
C ALA A 101 -2.83 -2.86 8.12
N ASN A 102 -3.71 -1.87 7.91
CA ASN A 102 -4.90 -1.68 8.76
C ASN A 102 -6.16 -2.30 8.15
N GLY A 103 -6.25 -2.35 6.84
CA GLY A 103 -7.39 -2.96 6.14
C GLY A 103 -7.38 -4.48 6.22
N GLY A 104 -8.55 -5.12 6.17
CA GLY A 104 -8.62 -6.56 6.02
C GLY A 104 -7.96 -7.02 4.72
N ALA A 105 -7.17 -8.10 4.75
CA ALA A 105 -6.39 -8.61 3.62
C ALA A 105 -5.47 -7.55 2.96
N SER A 106 -5.08 -6.50 3.70
CA SER A 106 -4.16 -5.47 3.21
C SER A 106 -2.69 -5.88 3.35
N HIS A 107 -1.81 -5.27 2.57
CA HIS A 107 -0.37 -5.47 2.63
C HIS A 107 0.37 -4.13 2.64
N ALA A 108 1.30 -3.96 3.59
CA ALA A 108 2.15 -2.78 3.68
C ALA A 108 3.61 -3.19 3.80
N GLU A 109 4.47 -2.75 2.87
CA GLU A 109 5.89 -3.07 2.86
C GLU A 109 6.79 -1.86 2.61
N GLY A 110 8.02 -1.89 3.11
CA GLY A 110 9.02 -0.84 2.90
C GLY A 110 9.24 0.05 4.12
N TYR A 111 9.19 1.38 3.96
CA TYR A 111 9.44 2.35 5.01
C TYR A 111 8.27 3.32 5.19
N ALA A 112 7.66 3.32 6.38
CA ALA A 112 6.57 4.23 6.77
C ALA A 112 5.38 4.20 5.78
N THR A 113 5.05 3.04 5.25
CA THR A 113 3.92 2.84 4.33
C THR A 113 2.64 2.52 5.08
N THR A 114 1.49 2.81 4.49
CA THR A 114 0.18 2.55 5.11
C THR A 114 -0.82 2.01 4.09
N ALA A 115 -1.32 0.81 4.33
CA ALA A 115 -2.43 0.19 3.60
C ALA A 115 -3.67 0.18 4.51
N SER A 116 -4.61 1.11 4.27
CA SER A 116 -5.68 1.44 5.21
C SER A 116 -6.94 0.64 5.03
N GLU A 117 -7.32 0.34 3.78
CA GLU A 117 -8.62 -0.20 3.45
C GLU A 117 -8.52 -1.66 2.96
N TYR A 118 -9.68 -2.31 2.75
CA TYR A 118 -9.75 -3.72 2.39
C TYR A 118 -8.99 -4.04 1.11
N GLY A 119 -8.10 -5.04 1.18
CA GLY A 119 -7.31 -5.50 0.03
C GLY A 119 -6.36 -4.45 -0.55
N SER A 120 -6.09 -3.36 0.17
CA SER A 120 -5.13 -2.33 -0.27
C SER A 120 -3.68 -2.80 -0.15
N HIS A 121 -2.81 -2.26 -0.99
CA HIS A 121 -1.37 -2.55 -1.00
C HIS A 121 -0.56 -1.26 -1.04
N ALA A 122 0.40 -1.11 -0.14
CA ALA A 122 1.30 0.04 -0.09
C ALA A 122 2.75 -0.41 0.02
N GLU A 123 3.58 -0.06 -0.98
CA GLU A 123 5.00 -0.40 -1.02
C GLU A 123 5.89 0.81 -1.28
N GLY A 124 7.14 0.77 -0.83
CA GLY A 124 8.13 1.82 -1.06
C GLY A 124 8.41 2.69 0.16
N ASN A 125 8.43 4.02 -0.01
CA ASN A 125 8.75 4.98 1.03
C ASN A 125 7.59 5.97 1.25
N LYS A 126 6.99 5.95 2.45
CA LYS A 126 5.90 6.87 2.85
C LYS A 126 4.68 6.86 1.92
N THR A 127 4.37 5.74 1.36
CA THR A 127 3.21 5.57 0.47
C THR A 127 1.95 5.28 1.28
N THR A 128 0.79 5.67 0.76
CA THR A 128 -0.49 5.51 1.48
C THR A 128 -1.61 5.06 0.54
N ALA A 129 -2.09 3.84 0.71
CA ALA A 129 -3.23 3.27 0.01
C ALA A 129 -4.49 3.42 0.87
N LEU A 130 -5.39 4.34 0.50
CA LEU A 130 -6.59 4.74 1.25
C LEU A 130 -7.89 4.20 0.66
N GLY A 131 -7.89 3.70 -0.56
CA GLY A 131 -9.09 3.12 -1.17
C GLY A 131 -9.11 1.60 -1.04
N ASP A 132 -10.29 1.00 -1.00
CA ASP A 132 -10.44 -0.46 -1.14
C ASP A 132 -9.75 -0.92 -2.43
N PHE A 133 -8.97 -2.00 -2.34
CA PHE A 133 -8.20 -2.58 -3.45
C PHE A 133 -7.24 -1.60 -4.13
N SER A 134 -6.90 -0.48 -3.50
CA SER A 134 -5.93 0.47 -4.04
C SER A 134 -4.49 -0.03 -3.89
N HIS A 135 -3.61 0.45 -4.78
CA HIS A 135 -2.19 0.14 -4.76
C HIS A 135 -1.35 1.41 -4.86
N THR A 136 -0.33 1.52 -4.01
CA THR A 136 0.64 2.62 -4.05
C THR A 136 2.07 2.11 -4.06
N GLU A 137 2.91 2.66 -4.94
CA GLU A 137 4.34 2.35 -5.00
C GLU A 137 5.19 3.62 -5.19
N GLY A 138 6.47 3.54 -4.80
CA GLY A 138 7.43 4.63 -5.01
C GLY A 138 7.72 5.45 -3.76
N ASP A 139 7.70 6.77 -3.85
CA ASP A 139 8.03 7.69 -2.76
C ASP A 139 6.91 8.72 -2.53
N SER A 140 6.32 8.70 -1.33
CA SER A 140 5.31 9.68 -0.90
C SER A 140 4.08 9.74 -1.83
N THR A 141 3.65 8.60 -2.34
CA THR A 141 2.46 8.48 -3.19
C THR A 141 1.21 8.15 -2.38
N THR A 142 0.06 8.59 -2.86
CA THR A 142 -1.24 8.33 -2.25
C THR A 142 -2.25 7.88 -3.30
N ALA A 143 -3.04 6.85 -3.01
CA ALA A 143 -4.15 6.37 -3.82
C ALA A 143 -5.41 6.25 -2.95
N SER A 144 -6.36 7.17 -3.11
CA SER A 144 -7.58 7.22 -2.30
C SER A 144 -8.84 6.68 -3.00
N GLY A 145 -8.78 6.45 -4.30
CA GLY A 145 -9.89 5.89 -5.06
C GLY A 145 -10.04 4.38 -4.89
N PHE A 146 -11.27 3.87 -5.02
CA PHE A 146 -11.53 2.43 -5.13
C PHE A 146 -10.74 1.82 -6.30
N ALA A 147 -9.98 0.75 -6.05
CA ALA A 147 -9.13 0.07 -7.03
C ALA A 147 -8.19 1.02 -7.80
N SER A 148 -7.78 2.13 -7.18
CA SER A 148 -6.85 3.09 -7.80
C SER A 148 -5.40 2.65 -7.63
N HIS A 149 -4.54 3.14 -8.53
CA HIS A 149 -3.11 2.91 -8.49
C HIS A 149 -2.35 4.23 -8.54
N ALA A 150 -1.36 4.40 -7.66
CA ALA A 150 -0.48 5.57 -7.65
C ALA A 150 0.98 5.14 -7.59
N GLN A 151 1.80 5.68 -8.52
CA GLN A 151 3.21 5.33 -8.62
C GLN A 151 4.09 6.57 -8.79
N GLY A 152 5.39 6.39 -8.59
CA GLY A 152 6.39 7.43 -8.82
C GLY A 152 6.75 8.22 -7.57
N SER A 153 6.66 9.55 -7.61
CA SER A 153 7.04 10.40 -6.48
C SER A 153 6.03 11.53 -6.27
N SER A 154 5.51 11.63 -5.04
CA SER A 154 4.68 12.76 -4.56
C SER A 154 3.59 13.19 -5.54
N ASN A 155 2.57 12.35 -5.71
CA ASN A 155 1.44 12.66 -6.56
C ASN A 155 0.43 13.62 -5.88
N TYR A 156 -0.32 14.36 -6.69
CA TYR A 156 -1.60 14.92 -6.25
C TYR A 156 -2.65 13.81 -6.32
N ASP A 157 -3.37 13.60 -5.23
CA ASP A 157 -4.37 12.54 -5.10
C ASP A 157 -5.80 13.10 -5.13
N ASP A 158 -6.70 12.35 -5.76
CA ASP A 158 -8.13 12.59 -5.77
C ASP A 158 -8.84 11.22 -5.86
N PRO A 159 -9.91 10.98 -5.07
CA PRO A 159 -10.62 9.69 -5.10
C PRO A 159 -11.22 9.29 -6.45
N SER A 160 -11.35 10.21 -7.39
CA SER A 160 -11.77 9.92 -8.76
C SER A 160 -10.65 9.35 -9.65
N PHE A 161 -9.39 9.42 -9.22
CA PHE A 161 -8.26 8.89 -9.98
C PHE A 161 -8.24 7.36 -9.95
N MET A 162 -8.00 6.77 -11.10
CA MET A 162 -7.80 5.31 -11.25
C MET A 162 -6.33 4.94 -11.32
N ASP A 163 -5.54 5.76 -12.00
CA ASP A 163 -4.12 5.57 -12.15
C ASP A 163 -3.44 6.93 -12.20
N VAL A 164 -2.38 7.10 -11.41
CA VAL A 164 -1.64 8.35 -11.30
C VAL A 164 -0.14 8.10 -11.22
N VAL A 165 0.63 8.82 -12.03
CA VAL A 165 2.09 8.84 -11.95
C VAL A 165 2.54 10.17 -11.35
N GLY A 166 3.01 10.12 -10.12
CA GLY A 166 3.59 11.27 -9.43
C GLY A 166 4.99 11.61 -9.97
N VAL A 167 5.28 12.88 -10.13
CA VAL A 167 6.61 13.42 -10.52
C VAL A 167 7.00 14.61 -9.65
N GLY A 168 6.39 14.74 -8.48
CA GLY A 168 6.72 15.78 -7.52
C GLY A 168 8.06 15.52 -6.83
N ASN A 169 8.54 16.52 -6.14
CA ASN A 169 9.63 16.42 -5.18
C ASN A 169 9.16 17.01 -3.85
N ASP A 170 9.97 16.89 -2.84
CA ASP A 170 9.69 17.15 -1.40
C ASP A 170 8.70 18.26 -1.05
N ASN A 171 8.38 19.18 -1.95
CA ASN A 171 7.48 20.33 -1.71
C ASN A 171 6.45 20.57 -2.81
N THR A 172 6.39 19.74 -3.83
CA THR A 172 5.43 19.92 -4.93
C THR A 172 4.81 18.59 -5.33
N THR A 173 3.51 18.46 -5.08
CA THR A 173 2.72 17.35 -5.63
C THR A 173 2.40 17.64 -7.09
N LYS A 174 2.80 16.74 -7.99
CA LYS A 174 2.54 16.85 -9.42
C LYS A 174 2.26 15.47 -10.00
N ASN A 175 1.43 15.44 -11.02
CA ASN A 175 1.14 14.24 -11.77
C ASN A 175 1.71 14.37 -13.19
N ALA A 176 2.44 13.34 -13.66
CA ALA A 176 2.86 13.25 -15.05
C ALA A 176 1.72 12.71 -15.92
N SER A 177 0.92 11.80 -15.38
CA SER A 177 -0.28 11.29 -16.00
C SER A 177 -1.35 10.98 -14.97
N VAL A 178 -2.59 11.12 -15.34
CA VAL A 178 -3.75 10.75 -14.51
C VAL A 178 -4.80 10.09 -15.40
N ILE A 179 -5.27 8.93 -14.98
CA ILE A 179 -6.46 8.30 -15.55
C ILE A 179 -7.54 8.38 -14.47
N TYR A 180 -8.70 8.94 -14.78
CA TYR A 180 -9.80 8.94 -13.81
C TYR A 180 -11.09 8.39 -14.39
N VAL A 181 -11.92 7.92 -13.50
CA VAL A 181 -13.23 7.37 -13.77
C VAL A 181 -14.26 8.22 -13.07
N LYS A 182 -15.33 8.55 -13.79
CA LYS A 182 -16.50 9.13 -13.13
C LYS A 182 -17.07 8.10 -12.16
N ARG A 183 -17.16 8.49 -10.89
CA ARG A 183 -17.71 7.65 -9.84
C ARG A 183 -19.13 8.05 -9.52
N ASP A 184 -19.93 7.12 -9.05
CA ASP A 184 -21.26 7.38 -8.48
C ASP A 184 -21.16 8.03 -7.09
N THR A 185 -22.30 8.26 -6.45
CA THR A 185 -22.37 8.85 -5.11
C THR A 185 -21.83 7.94 -3.99
N GLU A 186 -21.55 6.68 -4.29
CA GLU A 186 -21.00 5.68 -3.37
C GLU A 186 -19.50 5.45 -3.61
N GLY A 187 -18.89 6.14 -4.59
CA GLY A 187 -17.47 6.04 -4.90
C GLY A 187 -17.11 4.92 -5.89
N TYR A 188 -18.10 4.20 -6.43
CA TYR A 188 -17.88 3.18 -7.45
C TYR A 188 -17.88 3.77 -8.87
N PRO A 189 -17.22 3.12 -9.84
CA PRO A 189 -17.31 3.53 -11.24
C PRO A 189 -18.76 3.59 -11.71
N ASP A 190 -19.18 4.73 -12.23
CA ASP A 190 -20.56 4.93 -12.71
C ASP A 190 -20.84 4.07 -13.94
N GLN A 191 -21.57 2.97 -13.75
CA GLN A 191 -21.94 2.03 -14.79
C GLN A 191 -23.23 2.44 -15.54
N SER A 192 -23.90 3.53 -15.10
CA SER A 192 -25.19 3.97 -15.68
C SER A 192 -25.04 4.69 -17.03
N ASP A 193 -23.83 5.17 -17.35
CA ASP A 193 -23.53 5.82 -18.64
C ASP A 193 -22.29 5.23 -19.31
N PRO A 194 -22.45 4.19 -20.15
CA PRO A 194 -21.36 3.55 -20.85
C PRO A 194 -20.62 4.47 -21.84
N LYS A 195 -21.13 5.68 -22.11
CA LYS A 195 -20.47 6.68 -22.97
C LYS A 195 -19.59 7.64 -22.17
N ASN A 196 -19.79 7.77 -20.86
CA ASN A 196 -19.03 8.67 -19.98
C ASN A 196 -18.12 7.92 -19.00
N GLY A 197 -18.03 6.60 -19.08
CA GLY A 197 -17.37 5.75 -18.09
C GLY A 197 -15.87 5.96 -17.94
N TYR A 198 -15.18 6.49 -18.93
CA TYR A 198 -13.73 6.69 -18.87
C TYR A 198 -13.35 8.00 -19.56
N GLN A 199 -13.01 9.01 -18.79
CA GLN A 199 -12.34 10.18 -19.35
C GLN A 199 -10.84 10.00 -19.10
N TYR A 200 -10.10 9.76 -20.16
CA TYR A 200 -8.64 9.71 -20.13
C TYR A 200 -8.13 11.16 -20.19
N LEU A 201 -7.60 11.66 -19.09
CA LEU A 201 -6.83 12.88 -19.08
C LEU A 201 -5.36 12.50 -18.86
N VAL A 202 -4.58 12.63 -19.90
CA VAL A 202 -3.13 12.54 -19.82
C VAL A 202 -2.62 13.96 -19.62
N ASP A 203 -2.27 14.34 -18.40
CA ASP A 203 -1.48 15.54 -18.15
C ASP A 203 -0.02 15.16 -18.39
N ILE A 204 0.54 15.61 -19.50
CA ILE A 204 1.93 15.36 -19.84
C ILE A 204 2.77 16.53 -19.34
N GLY A 205 3.43 16.29 -18.20
CA GLY A 205 4.60 17.00 -17.73
C GLY A 205 4.60 18.53 -17.76
N GLY A 206 4.16 19.20 -16.67
CA GLY A 206 4.56 20.56 -16.37
C GLY A 206 3.77 21.68 -17.02
N TYR A 207 2.78 21.42 -17.83
CA TYR A 207 1.81 22.42 -18.24
C TYR A 207 0.66 22.45 -17.24
N GLN A 208 0.64 23.47 -16.40
CA GLN A 208 -0.49 23.75 -15.53
C GLN A 208 -1.78 23.81 -16.35
N GLY A 209 -2.64 22.80 -16.16
CA GLY A 209 -4.08 22.94 -16.43
C GLY A 209 -4.53 22.96 -17.89
N ARG A 210 -3.80 22.39 -18.82
CA ARG A 210 -4.37 22.08 -20.15
C ARG A 210 -4.77 20.61 -20.23
N ASN A 211 -6.01 20.43 -19.95
CA ASN A 211 -6.80 19.25 -20.16
C ASN A 211 -6.58 18.70 -21.58
N ILE A 212 -6.18 17.43 -21.76
CA ILE A 212 -6.19 16.80 -23.10
C ILE A 212 -7.60 16.84 -23.69
N ALA A 213 -8.66 16.81 -22.85
CA ALA A 213 -10.01 17.08 -23.32
C ALA A 213 -10.15 18.48 -23.93
N GLU A 214 -9.44 19.49 -23.45
CA GLU A 214 -9.39 20.83 -24.07
C GLU A 214 -8.46 20.81 -25.30
N GLY A 215 -7.35 20.08 -25.25
CA GLY A 215 -6.47 19.86 -26.40
C GLY A 215 -7.12 18.99 -27.49
N MET A 216 -7.81 17.91 -27.11
CA MET A 216 -8.59 17.11 -28.07
C MET A 216 -9.85 17.84 -28.53
N LYS A 217 -10.46 18.70 -27.71
CA LYS A 217 -11.54 19.58 -28.13
C LYS A 217 -11.04 20.63 -29.11
N SER A 218 -9.85 21.19 -28.90
CA SER A 218 -9.22 22.08 -29.86
C SER A 218 -8.84 21.38 -31.15
N VAL A 219 -8.37 20.13 -31.11
CA VAL A 219 -8.10 19.30 -32.29
C VAL A 219 -9.42 18.92 -32.98
N GLN A 220 -10.47 18.56 -32.25
CA GLN A 220 -11.79 18.29 -32.82
C GLN A 220 -12.46 19.57 -33.37
N GLU A 221 -12.27 20.71 -32.74
CA GLU A 221 -12.71 22.01 -33.24
C GLU A 221 -11.94 22.40 -34.51
N VAL A 222 -10.64 22.17 -34.55
CA VAL A 222 -9.80 22.35 -35.74
C VAL A 222 -10.20 21.39 -36.85
N ILE A 223 -10.47 20.12 -36.54
CA ILE A 223 -10.98 19.17 -37.54
C ILE A 223 -12.37 19.59 -38.05
N ALA A 224 -13.28 20.02 -37.17
CA ALA A 224 -14.61 20.49 -37.55
C ALA A 224 -14.56 21.82 -38.36
N ASP A 225 -13.62 22.69 -38.05
CA ASP A 225 -13.38 23.91 -38.83
C ASP A 225 -12.67 23.63 -40.16
N LEU A 226 -11.78 22.62 -40.22
CA LEU A 226 -11.20 22.08 -41.45
C LEU A 226 -12.29 21.43 -42.34
N GLU A 227 -13.19 20.65 -41.74
CA GLU A 227 -14.33 20.06 -42.46
C GLU A 227 -15.33 21.13 -43.01
N LYS A 228 -15.50 22.22 -42.26
CA LYS A 228 -16.25 23.38 -42.75
C LYS A 228 -15.50 24.21 -43.80
N GLY A 229 -14.18 24.30 -43.70
CA GLY A 229 -13.29 25.01 -44.58
C GLY A 229 -13.00 24.28 -45.91
N VAL A 230 -13.14 22.95 -45.94
CA VAL A 230 -13.08 22.18 -47.18
C VAL A 230 -14.26 22.47 -48.13
N ALA A 231 -15.34 23.10 -47.60
CA ALA A 231 -16.40 23.65 -48.45
C ALA A 231 -16.07 25.02 -49.07
N ALA A 232 -14.94 25.64 -48.74
CA ALA A 232 -14.46 26.93 -49.29
C ALA A 232 -12.98 26.78 -49.69
N THR A 233 -12.76 26.42 -50.89
CA THR A 233 -11.60 26.49 -51.82
C THR A 233 -10.31 27.19 -51.36
N GLU A 234 -9.68 26.81 -50.25
CA GLU A 234 -8.27 27.09 -50.00
C GLU A 234 -7.59 25.82 -49.45
N THR A 235 -6.67 25.28 -50.25
CA THR A 235 -5.86 24.11 -49.88
C THR A 235 -4.81 24.55 -48.86
N MET A 236 -4.97 24.14 -47.61
CA MET A 236 -3.95 24.25 -46.59
C MET A 236 -2.71 23.41 -47.00
N THR A 237 -1.55 24.02 -47.03
CA THR A 237 -0.31 23.36 -47.43
C THR A 237 0.30 22.56 -46.26
N VAL A 238 1.15 21.60 -46.54
CA VAL A 238 1.91 20.84 -45.53
C VAL A 238 2.76 21.76 -44.67
N GLU A 239 3.12 22.93 -45.19
CA GLU A 239 3.87 23.99 -44.49
C GLU A 239 3.01 24.65 -43.41
N ASP A 240 1.75 24.93 -43.69
CA ASP A 240 0.79 25.53 -42.73
C ASP A 240 0.53 24.59 -41.55
N ILE A 241 0.46 23.27 -41.83
CA ILE A 241 0.31 22.25 -40.76
C ILE A 241 1.57 22.17 -39.87
N ARG A 242 2.77 22.31 -40.45
CA ARG A 242 4.02 22.31 -39.68
C ARG A 242 4.14 23.55 -38.81
N GLU A 243 3.71 24.69 -39.23
CA GLU A 243 3.72 25.94 -38.47
C GLU A 243 2.77 25.84 -37.27
N ILE A 244 1.59 25.27 -37.44
CA ILE A 244 0.60 25.02 -36.36
C ILE A 244 1.15 24.00 -35.35
N MET A 245 1.89 22.97 -35.81
CA MET A 245 2.46 21.94 -34.89
C MET A 245 3.75 22.39 -34.20
N SER A 246 4.34 23.53 -34.58
CA SER A 246 5.58 24.08 -33.97
C SER A 246 5.36 25.30 -33.09
N ALA A 247 4.14 25.80 -32.98
CA ALA A 247 3.71 26.89 -32.12
C ALA A 247 3.11 26.40 -30.81
#